data_4594b79e1591c4929d2acb63c42fb788
#
_entry.id   4594b79e1591c4929d2acb63c42fb788
#
_cell.length_a   1.000
_cell.length_b   1.000
_cell.length_c   1.000
_cell.angle_alpha   90.00
_cell.angle_beta   90.00
_cell.angle_gamma   90.00
#
_symmetry.space_group_name_H-M   'P 1'
#
loop_
_entity.id
_entity.type
_entity.pdbx_description
1 polymer ?
#
loop_
_entity_poly.entity_id
_entity_poly.type
_entity_poly.pdbx_seq_one_letter_code
_entity_poly.pdbx_strand_id
1 'polypeptide(L)'
;MNKKFLLCLLLISIKCDTNSYDYTNYAAVSKNTDLSEQTLSSTTSDQSVVYITESGKTITKSNINKESGDSSNTENSEFYGINAAVLVNGGGLTITGGTISTSAKGANALCTTNNGKVNISGTKITSTASSSARGLHATYGGEIIASNVEISSTGGSCANLATDRGEGTVTCDECTLSTAGAGSPLIYSTGNITVSKTTGTATKAQAVVVEGKNKATVKESSNLNCYGLPNAENNIDICGVMLYQSMSGDADSGTSTFNCQNSTITIDSKSSVYDSAPMFFITNTDAMINIDSCTFTYGSNIFLKAGGTSKWGSTGSNGGVVTLNLKNQNVVGNFVVDEYSGLTINLENSSIQGTINSEKTGAKVVINIDESSTITLTGNSYYTSINNGKSDGSNIIKGSYTFDSYEEKDIERPSGNGGGNPPSGGSGNPPEPPSGGSGNPPGSSNEGNPTKSSSGNSTEESSKNEAKGNKDFIKMILGLMIVLVL
;
A
#
# COMPACT_ATOMS: atom_id res chain seq x y z
N MET A 1 -32.34 45.08 24.62
CA MET A 1 -31.18 44.19 24.96
C MET A 1 -30.84 43.36 23.72
N ASN A 2 -29.78 43.76 23.00
CA ASN A 2 -29.35 43.11 21.77
C ASN A 2 -28.38 41.95 22.12
N LYS A 3 -28.79 40.71 21.82
CA LYS A 3 -27.89 39.56 21.86
C LYS A 3 -27.15 39.49 20.52
N LYS A 4 -25.88 39.85 20.52
CA LYS A 4 -24.95 39.59 19.42
C LYS A 4 -24.60 38.09 19.43
N PHE A 5 -25.03 37.35 18.43
CA PHE A 5 -24.57 36.02 18.11
C PHE A 5 -23.16 36.16 17.53
N LEU A 6 -22.15 35.73 18.28
CA LEU A 6 -20.77 35.61 17.81
C LEU A 6 -20.66 34.25 17.09
N LEU A 7 -20.73 34.30 15.76
CA LEU A 7 -20.47 33.12 14.89
C LEU A 7 -18.95 32.89 14.87
N CYS A 8 -18.48 31.94 15.64
CA CYS A 8 -17.09 31.50 15.60
C CYS A 8 -16.93 30.60 14.39
N LEU A 9 -16.44 31.12 13.26
CA LEU A 9 -15.98 30.31 12.14
C LEU A 9 -14.72 29.57 12.58
N LEU A 10 -14.83 28.27 12.86
CA LEU A 10 -13.70 27.38 13.01
C LEU A 10 -13.11 27.16 11.63
N LEU A 11 -12.10 27.94 11.26
CA LEU A 11 -11.26 27.64 10.10
C LEU A 11 -10.45 26.40 10.42
N ILE A 12 -10.95 25.23 10.03
CA ILE A 12 -10.14 24.02 9.97
C ILE A 12 -9.14 24.26 8.83
N SER A 13 -7.92 24.59 9.18
CA SER A 13 -6.80 24.60 8.24
C SER A 13 -6.53 23.15 7.86
N ILE A 14 -7.08 22.70 6.75
CA ILE A 14 -6.66 21.46 6.11
C ILE A 14 -5.24 21.75 5.62
N LYS A 15 -4.24 21.27 6.35
CA LYS A 15 -2.88 21.21 5.83
C LYS A 15 -2.90 20.18 4.71
N CYS A 16 -3.01 20.62 3.48
CA CYS A 16 -2.67 19.80 2.33
C CYS A 16 -1.14 19.83 2.21
N ASP A 17 -0.49 18.69 2.31
CA ASP A 17 0.93 18.60 2.02
C ASP A 17 1.17 19.09 0.60
N THR A 18 2.10 20.01 0.45
CA THR A 18 2.45 20.58 -0.85
C THR A 18 3.68 19.89 -1.40
N ASN A 19 3.62 19.51 -2.67
CA ASN A 19 4.80 19.01 -3.37
C ASN A 19 5.88 20.11 -3.42
N SER A 20 7.00 19.85 -2.79
CA SER A 20 8.13 20.80 -2.66
C SER A 20 9.26 20.56 -3.66
N TYR A 21 9.12 19.60 -4.59
CA TYR A 21 10.13 19.30 -5.60
C TYR A 21 10.27 20.44 -6.62
N ASP A 22 11.49 20.81 -6.93
CA ASP A 22 11.77 21.82 -7.98
C ASP A 22 11.81 21.19 -9.39
N TYR A 23 10.78 21.40 -10.16
CA TYR A 23 10.64 20.92 -11.54
C TYR A 23 11.16 21.91 -12.59
N THR A 24 11.76 23.05 -12.22
CA THR A 24 12.12 24.14 -13.15
C THR A 24 12.96 23.63 -14.32
N ASN A 25 13.93 22.75 -14.09
CA ASN A 25 14.81 22.17 -15.11
C ASN A 25 14.55 20.68 -15.33
N TYR A 26 13.36 20.19 -15.00
CA TYR A 26 13.07 18.77 -15.12
C TYR A 26 13.23 18.27 -16.56
N ALA A 27 13.98 17.18 -16.73
CA ALA A 27 14.32 16.63 -18.03
C ALA A 27 13.23 15.68 -18.56
N ALA A 28 12.85 15.84 -19.83
CA ALA A 28 11.97 14.91 -20.53
C ALA A 28 12.26 14.91 -22.03
N VAL A 29 11.97 13.78 -22.70
CA VAL A 29 12.12 13.65 -24.16
C VAL A 29 11.07 14.52 -24.87
N SER A 30 9.84 14.51 -24.37
CA SER A 30 8.74 15.35 -24.89
C SER A 30 8.11 16.13 -23.74
N LYS A 31 7.84 17.42 -23.96
CA LYS A 31 7.21 18.31 -22.99
C LYS A 31 5.99 18.99 -23.62
N ASN A 32 4.84 18.92 -22.96
CA ASN A 32 3.60 19.62 -23.34
C ASN A 32 3.23 19.45 -24.82
N THR A 33 3.44 18.27 -25.39
CA THR A 33 3.24 17.98 -26.82
C THR A 33 2.14 16.93 -26.98
N ASP A 34 1.23 17.15 -27.89
CA ASP A 34 0.28 16.12 -28.32
C ASP A 34 1.00 15.08 -29.16
N LEU A 35 0.73 13.79 -28.88
CA LEU A 35 1.36 12.66 -29.55
C LEU A 35 0.29 11.79 -30.24
N SER A 36 0.51 11.44 -31.47
CA SER A 36 -0.35 10.52 -32.23
C SER A 36 0.51 9.51 -32.99
N GLU A 37 0.32 8.21 -32.70
CA GLU A 37 0.99 7.11 -33.37
C GLU A 37 2.55 7.24 -33.34
N GLN A 38 3.07 7.81 -32.24
CA GLN A 38 4.50 8.02 -32.03
C GLN A 38 5.08 6.91 -31.15
N THR A 39 6.39 6.65 -31.34
CA THR A 39 7.17 5.86 -30.39
C THR A 39 8.28 6.74 -29.81
N LEU A 40 8.26 6.92 -28.50
CA LEU A 40 9.27 7.69 -27.77
C LEU A 40 9.89 6.81 -26.69
N SER A 41 11.20 7.00 -26.47
CA SER A 41 11.91 6.30 -25.40
C SER A 41 12.92 7.16 -24.67
N SER A 42 13.29 6.74 -23.46
CA SER A 42 14.36 7.32 -22.66
C SER A 42 15.17 6.21 -21.98
N THR A 43 16.50 6.43 -21.96
CA THR A 43 17.45 5.59 -21.23
C THR A 43 18.22 6.39 -20.17
N THR A 44 17.85 7.65 -19.96
CA THR A 44 18.55 8.58 -19.06
C THR A 44 17.93 8.56 -17.69
N SER A 45 18.73 8.41 -16.63
CA SER A 45 18.28 8.50 -15.24
C SER A 45 17.58 9.83 -14.96
N ASP A 46 16.53 9.79 -14.13
CA ASP A 46 15.73 10.93 -13.69
C ASP A 46 15.07 11.75 -14.82
N GLN A 47 15.01 11.20 -16.02
CA GLN A 47 14.34 11.80 -17.17
C GLN A 47 13.05 11.07 -17.49
N SER A 48 11.92 11.78 -17.55
CA SER A 48 10.67 11.23 -18.10
C SER A 48 10.72 11.12 -19.62
N VAL A 49 9.93 10.20 -20.18
CA VAL A 49 9.72 10.19 -21.64
C VAL A 49 8.75 11.30 -22.02
N VAL A 50 7.64 11.44 -21.28
CA VAL A 50 6.67 12.52 -21.48
C VAL A 50 6.49 13.29 -20.18
N TYR A 51 6.49 14.62 -20.26
CA TYR A 51 6.24 15.52 -19.14
C TYR A 51 5.20 16.56 -19.51
N ILE A 52 4.10 16.61 -18.75
CA ILE A 52 2.95 17.47 -18.99
C ILE A 52 2.71 18.39 -17.78
N THR A 53 2.66 19.69 -18.06
CA THR A 53 2.30 20.76 -17.10
C THR A 53 1.11 21.58 -17.57
N GLU A 54 0.70 21.42 -18.84
CA GLU A 54 -0.41 22.11 -19.45
C GLU A 54 -1.64 21.21 -19.51
N SER A 55 -2.82 21.79 -19.48
CA SER A 55 -4.08 21.04 -19.64
C SER A 55 -4.46 20.83 -21.10
N GLY A 56 -5.28 19.80 -21.36
CA GLY A 56 -5.83 19.51 -22.67
C GLY A 56 -4.88 18.80 -23.62
N LYS A 57 -3.78 18.22 -23.11
CA LYS A 57 -2.85 17.43 -23.93
C LYS A 57 -3.39 16.02 -24.19
N THR A 58 -2.98 15.44 -25.31
CA THR A 58 -3.43 14.12 -25.76
C THR A 58 -2.27 13.22 -26.17
N ILE A 59 -2.40 11.92 -25.87
CA ILE A 59 -1.55 10.85 -26.39
C ILE A 59 -2.49 9.81 -27.02
N THR A 60 -2.37 9.58 -28.31
CA THR A 60 -3.23 8.64 -29.04
C THR A 60 -2.39 7.56 -29.69
N LYS A 61 -2.70 6.26 -29.41
CA LYS A 61 -2.07 5.09 -30.02
C LYS A 61 -0.53 5.16 -30.08
N SER A 62 0.09 5.79 -29.12
CA SER A 62 1.55 5.97 -29.05
C SER A 62 2.19 4.98 -28.09
N ASN A 63 3.48 4.69 -28.31
CA ASN A 63 4.27 3.81 -27.47
C ASN A 63 5.30 4.64 -26.69
N ILE A 64 5.18 4.62 -25.37
CA ILE A 64 6.03 5.39 -24.46
C ILE A 64 6.89 4.42 -23.66
N ASN A 65 8.21 4.45 -23.83
CA ASN A 65 9.10 3.44 -23.29
C ASN A 65 10.21 4.05 -22.42
N LYS A 66 10.19 3.78 -21.13
CA LYS A 66 11.31 4.04 -20.23
C LYS A 66 12.17 2.78 -20.16
N GLU A 67 13.13 2.67 -21.09
CA GLU A 67 13.89 1.44 -21.35
C GLU A 67 14.97 1.17 -20.32
N SER A 68 15.59 2.20 -19.74
CA SER A 68 16.62 2.13 -18.70
C SER A 68 16.85 3.49 -18.04
N GLY A 69 17.89 3.64 -17.26
CA GLY A 69 18.19 4.84 -16.50
C GLY A 69 17.41 4.85 -15.19
N ASP A 70 17.93 4.11 -14.21
CA ASP A 70 17.35 3.99 -12.88
C ASP A 70 17.25 5.35 -12.20
N SER A 71 16.26 5.50 -11.33
CA SER A 71 16.15 6.68 -10.46
C SER A 71 17.38 6.81 -9.59
N SER A 72 17.98 7.99 -9.56
CA SER A 72 19.09 8.31 -8.65
C SER A 72 18.63 8.38 -7.19
N ASN A 73 17.36 8.74 -6.97
CA ASN A 73 16.69 8.73 -5.68
C ASN A 73 15.27 8.16 -5.83
N THR A 74 15.00 7.00 -5.25
CA THR A 74 13.70 6.34 -5.35
C THR A 74 12.60 7.10 -4.61
N GLU A 75 12.88 7.84 -3.54
CA GLU A 75 11.90 8.70 -2.88
C GLU A 75 11.39 9.80 -3.82
N ASN A 76 12.29 10.40 -4.63
CA ASN A 76 11.86 11.39 -5.61
C ASN A 76 10.91 10.79 -6.66
N SER A 77 11.11 9.53 -7.05
CA SER A 77 10.18 8.87 -7.96
C SER A 77 8.88 8.44 -7.30
N GLU A 78 8.93 8.03 -6.03
CA GLU A 78 7.77 7.61 -5.27
C GLU A 78 6.87 8.78 -4.89
N PHE A 79 7.45 9.88 -4.42
CA PHE A 79 6.66 11.03 -3.96
C PHE A 79 6.36 12.05 -5.06
N TYR A 80 7.32 12.28 -5.96
CA TYR A 80 7.23 13.38 -6.93
C TYR A 80 7.09 12.92 -8.38
N GLY A 81 7.12 11.61 -8.64
CA GLY A 81 6.98 11.04 -9.98
C GLY A 81 8.21 11.20 -10.86
N ILE A 82 9.38 11.53 -10.29
CA ILE A 82 10.60 11.69 -11.06
C ILE A 82 10.96 10.36 -11.75
N ASN A 83 11.48 10.43 -12.96
CA ASN A 83 11.83 9.27 -13.78
C ASN A 83 10.61 8.47 -14.35
N ALA A 84 9.39 8.89 -14.11
CA ALA A 84 8.22 8.21 -14.67
C ALA A 84 8.26 8.20 -16.21
N ALA A 85 7.76 7.14 -16.85
CA ALA A 85 7.62 7.16 -18.30
C ALA A 85 6.70 8.30 -18.76
N VAL A 86 5.56 8.50 -18.08
CA VAL A 86 4.68 9.66 -18.26
C VAL A 86 4.50 10.35 -16.91
N LEU A 87 4.89 11.62 -16.82
CA LEU A 87 4.69 12.48 -15.66
C LEU A 87 3.75 13.64 -15.98
N VAL A 88 2.65 13.77 -15.24
CA VAL A 88 1.72 14.90 -15.31
C VAL A 88 1.82 15.68 -14.01
N ASN A 89 2.34 16.90 -14.10
CA ASN A 89 2.57 17.78 -12.94
C ASN A 89 1.66 19.02 -13.05
N GLY A 90 0.53 19.01 -12.40
CA GLY A 90 -0.45 20.12 -12.41
C GLY A 90 -1.23 20.29 -13.71
N GLY A 91 -0.87 19.53 -14.77
CA GLY A 91 -1.50 19.60 -16.08
C GLY A 91 -2.68 18.64 -16.25
N GLY A 92 -3.17 18.52 -17.48
CA GLY A 92 -4.25 17.61 -17.87
C GLY A 92 -3.92 16.83 -19.13
N LEU A 93 -4.03 15.49 -19.07
CA LEU A 93 -3.68 14.59 -20.16
C LEU A 93 -4.79 13.59 -20.42
N THR A 94 -5.08 13.35 -21.70
CA THR A 94 -5.92 12.23 -22.15
C THR A 94 -5.07 11.24 -22.94
N ILE A 95 -5.07 9.95 -22.54
CA ILE A 95 -4.37 8.87 -23.23
C ILE A 95 -5.40 7.89 -23.80
N THR A 96 -5.29 7.58 -25.09
CA THR A 96 -6.20 6.63 -25.73
C THR A 96 -5.41 5.61 -26.56
N GLY A 97 -5.49 4.35 -26.17
CA GLY A 97 -4.76 3.25 -26.79
C GLY A 97 -3.22 3.35 -26.62
N GLY A 98 -2.51 2.53 -27.37
CA GLY A 98 -1.04 2.48 -27.30
C GLY A 98 -0.50 1.73 -26.09
N THR A 99 0.78 1.91 -25.83
CA THR A 99 1.48 1.22 -24.72
C THR A 99 2.33 2.16 -23.89
N ILE A 100 2.44 1.87 -22.59
CA ILE A 100 3.43 2.50 -21.69
C ILE A 100 4.25 1.37 -21.08
N SER A 101 5.56 1.41 -21.24
CA SER A 101 6.46 0.42 -20.66
C SER A 101 7.58 1.06 -19.85
N THR A 102 7.98 0.38 -18.78
CA THR A 102 9.14 0.77 -17.98
C THR A 102 9.93 -0.46 -17.53
N SER A 103 11.27 -0.35 -17.61
CA SER A 103 12.21 -1.36 -17.09
C SER A 103 13.25 -0.78 -16.15
N ALA A 104 13.27 0.54 -15.97
CA ALA A 104 14.17 1.22 -15.05
C ALA A 104 13.63 1.18 -13.60
N LYS A 105 14.50 0.91 -12.63
CA LYS A 105 14.17 0.98 -11.21
C LYS A 105 13.67 2.38 -10.83
N GLY A 106 12.60 2.46 -10.07
CA GLY A 106 11.99 3.72 -9.65
C GLY A 106 11.27 4.47 -10.78
N ALA A 107 11.05 3.85 -11.96
CA ALA A 107 10.35 4.49 -13.05
C ALA A 107 8.87 4.07 -13.08
N ASN A 108 8.01 4.84 -12.45
CA ASN A 108 6.57 4.64 -12.57
C ASN A 108 6.12 4.72 -14.03
N ALA A 109 5.18 3.88 -14.46
CA ALA A 109 4.73 3.93 -15.85
C ALA A 109 3.97 5.25 -16.13
N LEU A 110 2.99 5.58 -15.28
CA LEU A 110 2.29 6.86 -15.32
C LEU A 110 2.18 7.42 -13.92
N CYS A 111 2.66 8.64 -13.73
CA CYS A 111 2.52 9.37 -12.48
C CYS A 111 1.81 10.71 -12.70
N THR A 112 0.90 11.06 -11.78
CA THR A 112 0.31 12.40 -11.71
C THR A 112 0.50 13.00 -10.33
N THR A 113 0.82 14.29 -10.28
CA THR A 113 1.13 15.01 -9.04
C THR A 113 0.63 16.46 -9.13
N ASN A 114 0.64 17.18 -8.01
CA ASN A 114 0.25 18.61 -7.96
C ASN A 114 -1.12 18.89 -8.57
N ASN A 115 -2.14 18.10 -8.20
CA ASN A 115 -3.50 18.20 -8.74
C ASN A 115 -3.59 17.98 -10.27
N GLY A 116 -2.58 17.35 -10.87
CA GLY A 116 -2.61 16.95 -12.29
C GLY A 116 -3.72 15.93 -12.52
N LYS A 117 -4.27 15.91 -13.75
CA LYS A 117 -5.41 15.05 -14.10
C LYS A 117 -5.12 14.21 -15.33
N VAL A 118 -5.41 12.92 -15.24
CA VAL A 118 -5.23 11.98 -16.36
C VAL A 118 -6.50 11.19 -16.59
N ASN A 119 -6.96 11.17 -17.86
CA ASN A 119 -7.91 10.19 -18.35
C ASN A 119 -7.16 9.21 -19.27
N ILE A 120 -7.22 7.91 -18.97
CA ILE A 120 -6.53 6.88 -19.75
C ILE A 120 -7.47 5.74 -20.12
N SER A 121 -7.47 5.34 -21.40
CA SER A 121 -8.35 4.26 -21.87
C SER A 121 -7.72 3.39 -22.95
N GLY A 122 -8.06 2.08 -22.93
CA GLY A 122 -7.61 1.12 -23.95
C GLY A 122 -6.10 0.98 -24.05
N THR A 123 -5.36 1.28 -23.03
CA THR A 123 -3.87 1.33 -23.00
C THR A 123 -3.34 0.10 -22.27
N LYS A 124 -2.23 -0.46 -22.77
CA LYS A 124 -1.47 -1.50 -22.09
C LYS A 124 -0.27 -0.92 -21.37
N ILE A 125 -0.14 -1.22 -20.07
CA ILE A 125 0.95 -0.78 -19.21
C ILE A 125 1.76 -1.98 -18.75
N THR A 126 3.09 -1.93 -18.91
CA THR A 126 3.99 -3.02 -18.51
C THR A 126 5.18 -2.45 -17.73
N SER A 127 5.39 -2.93 -16.50
CA SER A 127 6.58 -2.63 -15.71
C SER A 127 7.40 -3.91 -15.47
N THR A 128 8.59 -3.95 -16.04
CA THR A 128 9.59 -5.02 -15.80
C THR A 128 10.75 -4.55 -14.94
N ALA A 129 10.66 -3.34 -14.40
CA ALA A 129 11.64 -2.77 -13.49
C ALA A 129 11.85 -3.69 -12.27
N SER A 130 13.05 -3.68 -11.72
CA SER A 130 13.39 -4.52 -10.56
C SER A 130 12.62 -4.13 -9.29
N SER A 131 12.34 -2.83 -9.10
CA SER A 131 11.58 -2.32 -7.95
C SER A 131 11.06 -0.89 -8.13
N SER A 132 10.12 -0.50 -7.28
CA SER A 132 9.62 0.88 -7.10
C SER A 132 9.13 1.54 -8.40
N ALA A 133 8.50 0.75 -9.27
CA ALA A 133 7.98 1.20 -10.57
C ALA A 133 6.51 0.79 -10.69
N ARG A 134 5.64 1.65 -10.22
CA ARG A 134 4.19 1.45 -10.13
C ARG A 134 3.54 1.60 -11.50
N GLY A 135 2.35 1.03 -11.68
CA GLY A 135 1.57 1.17 -12.91
C GLY A 135 0.94 2.56 -13.03
N LEU A 136 -0.20 2.77 -12.39
CA LEU A 136 -0.84 4.08 -12.25
C LEU A 136 -0.55 4.62 -10.85
N HIS A 137 0.00 5.81 -10.77
CA HIS A 137 0.48 6.39 -9.54
C HIS A 137 0.03 7.85 -9.39
N ALA A 138 -0.60 8.20 -8.26
CA ALA A 138 -1.08 9.55 -7.99
C ALA A 138 -0.58 10.05 -6.63
N THR A 139 -0.02 11.27 -6.61
CA THR A 139 0.51 11.93 -5.41
C THR A 139 0.06 13.38 -5.35
N TYR A 140 0.09 14.01 -4.18
CA TYR A 140 -0.21 15.44 -3.99
C TYR A 140 -1.46 15.91 -4.73
N GLY A 141 -2.59 15.22 -4.49
CA GLY A 141 -3.88 15.55 -5.09
C GLY A 141 -4.03 15.19 -6.56
N GLY A 142 -3.07 14.45 -7.15
CA GLY A 142 -3.17 13.96 -8.52
C GLY A 142 -4.38 13.04 -8.71
N GLU A 143 -4.98 13.04 -9.90
CA GLU A 143 -6.17 12.26 -10.24
C GLU A 143 -5.97 11.46 -11.52
N ILE A 144 -6.22 10.15 -11.46
CA ILE A 144 -6.20 9.25 -12.63
C ILE A 144 -7.56 8.56 -12.74
N ILE A 145 -8.18 8.70 -13.92
CA ILE A 145 -9.38 7.95 -14.30
C ILE A 145 -9.01 7.02 -15.44
N ALA A 146 -9.01 5.71 -15.16
CA ALA A 146 -8.65 4.67 -16.10
C ALA A 146 -9.86 3.81 -16.48
N SER A 147 -9.99 3.47 -17.75
CA SER A 147 -11.01 2.53 -18.23
C SER A 147 -10.45 1.57 -19.28
N ASN A 148 -10.77 0.28 -19.15
CA ASN A 148 -10.28 -0.75 -20.06
C ASN A 148 -8.75 -0.71 -20.24
N VAL A 149 -8.01 -0.68 -19.13
CA VAL A 149 -6.54 -0.65 -19.11
C VAL A 149 -5.99 -1.97 -18.60
N GLU A 150 -5.00 -2.52 -19.30
CA GLU A 150 -4.24 -3.69 -18.86
C GLU A 150 -2.94 -3.26 -18.21
N ILE A 151 -2.71 -3.67 -16.94
CA ILE A 151 -1.51 -3.29 -16.18
C ILE A 151 -0.81 -4.54 -15.66
N SER A 152 0.47 -4.68 -15.97
CA SER A 152 1.31 -5.76 -15.46
C SER A 152 2.62 -5.25 -14.87
N SER A 153 3.04 -5.80 -13.71
CA SER A 153 4.32 -5.50 -13.08
C SER A 153 4.99 -6.77 -12.53
N THR A 154 6.33 -6.82 -12.58
CA THR A 154 7.10 -7.99 -12.12
C THR A 154 8.08 -7.69 -10.98
N GLY A 155 8.42 -6.43 -10.74
CA GLY A 155 9.36 -6.01 -9.72
C GLY A 155 8.75 -5.90 -8.32
N GLY A 156 9.62 -5.82 -7.31
CA GLY A 156 9.21 -5.57 -5.92
C GLY A 156 8.69 -4.13 -5.71
N SER A 157 7.75 -3.94 -4.80
CA SER A 157 7.14 -2.61 -4.52
C SER A 157 6.59 -1.91 -5.78
N CYS A 158 6.04 -2.69 -6.72
CA CYS A 158 5.51 -2.23 -8.00
C CYS A 158 3.98 -2.49 -8.08
N ALA A 159 3.22 -1.89 -7.18
CA ALA A 159 1.76 -1.99 -7.21
C ALA A 159 1.20 -1.53 -8.57
N ASN A 160 0.10 -2.15 -9.03
CA ASN A 160 -0.52 -1.71 -10.29
C ASN A 160 -1.22 -0.35 -10.14
N LEU A 161 -1.97 -0.17 -9.06
CA LEU A 161 -2.63 1.09 -8.70
C LEU A 161 -2.07 1.57 -7.37
N ALA A 162 -1.52 2.76 -7.34
CA ALA A 162 -0.91 3.32 -6.15
C ALA A 162 -1.23 4.80 -5.96
N THR A 163 -1.32 5.20 -4.71
CA THR A 163 -1.22 6.59 -4.27
C THR A 163 -0.06 6.70 -3.29
N ASP A 164 0.48 7.89 -3.13
CA ASP A 164 1.56 8.14 -2.19
C ASP A 164 1.41 9.53 -1.55
N ARG A 165 2.47 10.06 -0.96
CA ARG A 165 2.50 11.28 -0.15
C ARG A 165 1.65 12.42 -0.73
N GLY A 166 0.94 13.13 0.16
CA GLY A 166 0.04 14.22 -0.23
C GLY A 166 -1.28 13.73 -0.84
N GLU A 167 -1.57 12.44 -0.68
CA GLU A 167 -2.78 11.77 -1.18
C GLU A 167 -2.96 11.92 -2.70
N GLY A 168 -3.81 11.10 -3.28
CA GLY A 168 -4.18 11.14 -4.69
C GLY A 168 -5.41 10.28 -4.92
N THR A 169 -5.93 10.29 -6.12
CA THR A 169 -7.10 9.50 -6.49
C THR A 169 -6.82 8.69 -7.76
N VAL A 170 -7.10 7.38 -7.69
CA VAL A 170 -7.06 6.49 -8.86
C VAL A 170 -8.39 5.77 -8.96
N THR A 171 -9.07 5.93 -10.08
CA THR A 171 -10.30 5.19 -10.42
C THR A 171 -10.03 4.31 -11.62
N CYS A 172 -10.36 3.00 -11.52
CA CYS A 172 -10.12 2.03 -12.59
C CYS A 172 -11.40 1.24 -12.85
N ASP A 173 -11.96 1.40 -14.03
CA ASP A 173 -13.16 0.67 -14.49
C ASP A 173 -12.79 -0.29 -15.62
N GLU A 174 -13.28 -1.53 -15.55
CA GLU A 174 -13.02 -2.58 -16.56
C GLU A 174 -11.53 -2.86 -16.81
N CYS A 175 -10.69 -2.74 -15.77
CA CYS A 175 -9.25 -2.96 -15.88
C CYS A 175 -8.86 -4.43 -15.65
N THR A 176 -7.67 -4.78 -16.18
CA THR A 176 -7.00 -6.06 -15.89
C THR A 176 -5.66 -5.80 -15.23
N LEU A 177 -5.47 -6.32 -14.02
CA LEU A 177 -4.31 -6.05 -13.18
C LEU A 177 -3.49 -7.32 -12.94
N SER A 178 -2.16 -7.22 -12.95
CA SER A 178 -1.28 -8.36 -12.66
C SER A 178 0.00 -7.88 -11.97
N THR A 179 0.33 -8.47 -10.81
CA THR A 179 1.61 -8.24 -10.14
C THR A 179 2.30 -9.58 -9.82
N ALA A 180 3.62 -9.63 -10.02
CA ALA A 180 4.43 -10.81 -9.72
C ALA A 180 5.64 -10.50 -8.81
N GLY A 181 5.79 -9.27 -8.36
CA GLY A 181 6.87 -8.84 -7.47
C GLY A 181 6.50 -8.98 -5.99
N ALA A 182 7.51 -9.22 -5.16
CA ALA A 182 7.32 -9.26 -3.71
C ALA A 182 6.86 -7.89 -3.18
N GLY A 183 5.85 -7.87 -2.32
CA GLY A 183 5.29 -6.63 -1.77
C GLY A 183 4.68 -5.71 -2.83
N SER A 184 4.17 -6.28 -3.93
CA SER A 184 3.51 -5.55 -5.01
C SER A 184 2.02 -5.89 -5.04
N PRO A 185 1.18 -5.28 -4.19
CA PRO A 185 -0.26 -5.51 -4.22
C PRO A 185 -0.88 -4.98 -5.53
N LEU A 186 -2.11 -5.41 -5.83
CA LEU A 186 -2.85 -4.81 -6.93
C LEU A 186 -3.18 -3.34 -6.63
N ILE A 187 -3.55 -3.06 -5.38
CA ILE A 187 -3.94 -1.74 -4.88
C ILE A 187 -3.12 -1.41 -3.63
N TYR A 188 -2.38 -0.30 -3.66
CA TYR A 188 -1.70 0.30 -2.51
C TYR A 188 -2.20 1.74 -2.32
N SER A 189 -2.99 1.97 -1.29
CA SER A 189 -3.68 3.24 -1.08
C SER A 189 -3.17 4.00 0.14
N THR A 190 -2.53 5.13 -0.11
CA THR A 190 -2.29 6.24 0.82
C THR A 190 -3.09 7.48 0.37
N GLY A 191 -4.23 7.27 -0.27
CA GLY A 191 -5.17 8.26 -0.78
C GLY A 191 -6.53 7.62 -1.00
N ASN A 192 -7.06 7.68 -2.22
CA ASN A 192 -8.36 7.11 -2.55
C ASN A 192 -8.28 6.29 -3.85
N ILE A 193 -8.38 4.97 -3.75
CA ILE A 193 -8.38 4.09 -4.94
C ILE A 193 -9.72 3.38 -5.05
N THR A 194 -10.34 3.45 -6.21
CA THR A 194 -11.59 2.75 -6.51
C THR A 194 -11.43 1.88 -7.75
N VAL A 195 -11.84 0.63 -7.66
CA VAL A 195 -11.95 -0.27 -8.81
C VAL A 195 -13.37 -0.78 -8.98
N SER A 196 -13.83 -0.84 -10.24
CA SER A 196 -15.12 -1.41 -10.64
C SER A 196 -14.92 -2.34 -11.85
N LYS A 197 -15.66 -3.45 -11.90
CA LYS A 197 -15.60 -4.47 -12.98
C LYS A 197 -14.16 -4.89 -13.33
N THR A 198 -13.27 -4.82 -12.36
CA THR A 198 -11.83 -5.01 -12.53
C THR A 198 -11.42 -6.39 -12.08
N THR A 199 -10.57 -7.05 -12.87
CA THR A 199 -9.98 -8.34 -12.52
C THR A 199 -8.50 -8.21 -12.25
N GLY A 200 -7.96 -9.01 -11.31
CA GLY A 200 -6.54 -8.91 -11.01
C GLY A 200 -5.97 -10.11 -10.26
N THR A 201 -4.66 -10.32 -10.41
CA THR A 201 -3.92 -11.36 -9.67
C THR A 201 -2.57 -10.82 -9.18
N ALA A 202 -2.34 -10.91 -7.85
CA ALA A 202 -1.07 -10.62 -7.20
C ALA A 202 -0.44 -11.93 -6.70
N THR A 203 0.66 -12.38 -7.32
CA THR A 203 1.24 -13.70 -6.99
C THR A 203 2.25 -13.67 -5.84
N LYS A 204 2.65 -12.49 -5.35
CA LYS A 204 3.61 -12.33 -4.24
C LYS A 204 3.26 -11.17 -3.31
N ALA A 205 1.97 -10.85 -3.19
CA ALA A 205 1.51 -9.77 -2.33
C ALA A 205 0.03 -9.97 -1.94
N GLN A 206 -0.50 -9.06 -1.14
CA GLN A 206 -1.91 -8.88 -0.85
C GLN A 206 -2.66 -8.40 -2.11
N ALA A 207 -3.99 -8.54 -2.11
CA ALA A 207 -4.82 -7.90 -3.14
C ALA A 207 -4.88 -6.38 -2.92
N VAL A 208 -5.12 -5.97 -1.68
CA VAL A 208 -5.32 -4.56 -1.30
C VAL A 208 -4.55 -4.24 -0.02
N VAL A 209 -3.87 -3.09 -0.03
CA VAL A 209 -3.24 -2.50 1.14
C VAL A 209 -3.73 -1.06 1.29
N VAL A 210 -4.19 -0.70 2.49
CA VAL A 210 -4.61 0.67 2.84
C VAL A 210 -3.76 1.14 4.01
N GLU A 211 -3.12 2.29 3.86
CA GLU A 211 -2.28 2.88 4.88
C GLU A 211 -2.83 4.23 5.36
N GLY A 212 -2.87 4.42 6.68
CA GLY A 212 -3.31 5.66 7.31
C GLY A 212 -4.80 5.95 7.13
N LYS A 213 -5.20 7.22 7.19
CA LYS A 213 -6.61 7.67 7.07
C LYS A 213 -7.26 7.45 5.70
N ASN A 214 -6.65 6.65 4.84
CA ASN A 214 -6.93 6.54 3.42
C ASN A 214 -7.95 5.44 3.09
N LYS A 215 -8.28 5.30 1.80
CA LYS A 215 -9.40 4.47 1.38
C LYS A 215 -9.14 3.64 0.13
N ALA A 216 -9.62 2.39 0.13
CA ALA A 216 -9.76 1.57 -1.06
C ALA A 216 -11.21 1.08 -1.20
N THR A 217 -11.73 1.06 -2.43
CA THR A 217 -13.07 0.58 -2.77
C THR A 217 -13.01 -0.41 -3.92
N VAL A 218 -13.58 -1.60 -3.70
CA VAL A 218 -13.71 -2.69 -4.69
C VAL A 218 -15.18 -2.95 -4.92
N LYS A 219 -15.68 -2.72 -6.13
CA LYS A 219 -17.13 -2.78 -6.39
C LYS A 219 -17.48 -3.33 -7.77
N GLU A 220 -18.80 -3.54 -7.98
CA GLU A 220 -19.42 -3.81 -9.28
C GLU A 220 -18.80 -5.01 -10.02
N SER A 221 -18.84 -6.19 -9.40
CA SER A 221 -18.33 -7.45 -9.98
C SER A 221 -16.82 -7.49 -10.20
N SER A 222 -16.05 -6.72 -9.44
CA SER A 222 -14.59 -6.86 -9.43
C SER A 222 -14.17 -8.22 -8.84
N ASN A 223 -13.09 -8.79 -9.39
CA ASN A 223 -12.55 -10.08 -8.95
C ASN A 223 -11.04 -9.97 -8.75
N LEU A 224 -10.61 -9.90 -7.49
CA LEU A 224 -9.21 -9.75 -7.11
C LEU A 224 -8.71 -11.04 -6.47
N ASN A 225 -7.68 -11.63 -7.06
CA ASN A 225 -6.97 -12.80 -6.56
C ASN A 225 -5.59 -12.41 -6.04
N CYS A 226 -5.15 -12.98 -4.93
CA CYS A 226 -3.83 -12.73 -4.38
C CYS A 226 -3.22 -13.97 -3.74
N TYR A 227 -1.90 -13.94 -3.51
CA TYR A 227 -1.20 -15.00 -2.77
C TYR A 227 -0.89 -14.59 -1.31
N GLY A 228 -1.37 -13.43 -0.86
CA GLY A 228 -1.31 -13.02 0.54
C GLY A 228 0.10 -12.77 1.08
N LEU A 229 1.04 -12.29 0.25
CA LEU A 229 2.44 -12.05 0.60
C LEU A 229 3.16 -13.32 1.10
N PRO A 230 3.28 -14.39 0.28
CA PRO A 230 4.05 -15.57 0.65
C PRO A 230 5.52 -15.21 0.90
N ASN A 231 6.15 -15.90 1.82
CA ASN A 231 7.52 -15.66 2.29
C ASN A 231 7.70 -14.33 3.07
N ALA A 232 6.64 -13.79 3.64
CA ALA A 232 6.76 -12.70 4.61
C ALA A 232 7.59 -13.14 5.82
N GLU A 233 8.50 -12.29 6.28
CA GLU A 233 9.31 -12.57 7.46
C GLU A 233 8.39 -12.74 8.68
N ASN A 234 8.53 -13.87 9.39
CA ASN A 234 7.72 -14.24 10.56
C ASN A 234 6.18 -14.23 10.31
N ASN A 235 5.74 -14.24 9.07
CA ASN A 235 4.32 -14.19 8.69
C ASN A 235 3.53 -13.02 9.32
N ILE A 236 4.19 -11.89 9.58
CA ILE A 236 3.59 -10.76 10.29
C ILE A 236 2.51 -10.07 9.44
N ASP A 237 2.70 -9.97 8.15
CA ASP A 237 1.87 -9.21 7.22
C ASP A 237 1.26 -10.07 6.09
N ILE A 238 1.17 -11.37 6.31
CA ILE A 238 0.45 -12.26 5.37
C ILE A 238 -1.06 -12.06 5.52
N CYS A 239 -1.75 -11.71 4.46
CA CYS A 239 -3.21 -11.58 4.42
C CYS A 239 -3.72 -11.32 3.00
N GLY A 240 -5.03 -11.37 2.82
CA GLY A 240 -5.68 -10.94 1.57
C GLY A 240 -5.77 -9.43 1.43
N VAL A 241 -6.25 -8.76 2.48
CA VAL A 241 -6.43 -7.30 2.57
C VAL A 241 -5.79 -6.80 3.86
N MET A 242 -4.96 -5.76 3.76
CA MET A 242 -4.27 -5.17 4.90
C MET A 242 -4.68 -3.71 5.13
N LEU A 243 -5.00 -3.36 6.38
CA LEU A 243 -5.19 -1.99 6.83
C LEU A 243 -4.20 -1.70 7.96
N TYR A 244 -3.38 -0.67 7.81
CA TYR A 244 -2.33 -0.40 8.78
C TYR A 244 -1.88 1.07 8.78
N GLN A 245 -1.12 1.43 9.78
CA GLN A 245 -0.34 2.67 9.80
C GLN A 245 1.14 2.31 9.90
N SER A 246 1.93 2.74 8.93
CA SER A 246 3.39 2.65 9.03
C SER A 246 3.96 3.76 9.94
N MET A 247 5.27 3.75 10.11
CA MET A 247 6.00 4.81 10.82
C MET A 247 6.79 5.70 9.85
N SER A 248 6.58 5.54 8.52
CA SER A 248 7.31 6.30 7.49
C SER A 248 6.87 7.76 7.38
N GLY A 249 5.64 8.08 7.81
CA GLY A 249 5.06 9.41 7.62
C GLY A 249 4.56 9.68 6.19
N ASP A 250 4.42 8.64 5.36
CA ASP A 250 3.93 8.77 3.98
C ASP A 250 2.40 8.94 3.92
N ALA A 251 1.71 8.46 4.95
CA ALA A 251 0.28 8.63 5.11
C ALA A 251 -0.05 9.24 6.48
N ASP A 252 -0.96 10.21 6.50
CA ASP A 252 -1.49 10.75 7.75
C ASP A 252 -2.22 9.68 8.54
N SER A 253 -2.10 9.74 9.87
CA SER A 253 -2.82 8.85 10.78
C SER A 253 -4.33 9.17 10.80
N GLY A 254 -5.14 8.14 11.02
CA GLY A 254 -6.59 8.24 11.10
C GLY A 254 -7.25 6.91 10.74
N THR A 255 -8.53 6.95 10.39
CA THR A 255 -9.28 5.74 10.09
C THR A 255 -9.02 5.22 8.68
N SER A 256 -8.33 4.10 8.56
CA SER A 256 -8.19 3.36 7.30
C SER A 256 -9.55 2.80 6.87
N THR A 257 -9.95 2.99 5.63
CA THR A 257 -11.27 2.55 5.15
C THR A 257 -11.15 1.57 3.99
N PHE A 258 -11.80 0.43 4.10
CA PHE A 258 -11.97 -0.52 3.01
C PHE A 258 -13.45 -0.75 2.73
N ASN A 259 -13.85 -0.62 1.47
CA ASN A 259 -15.20 -0.91 1.01
C ASN A 259 -15.20 -2.03 -0.02
N CYS A 260 -16.09 -3.01 0.15
CA CYS A 260 -16.34 -4.07 -0.84
C CYS A 260 -17.84 -4.15 -1.12
N GLN A 261 -18.21 -4.09 -2.39
CA GLN A 261 -19.59 -4.22 -2.82
C GLN A 261 -19.72 -5.11 -4.06
N ASN A 262 -20.57 -6.13 -3.98
CA ASN A 262 -20.87 -7.04 -5.12
C ASN A 262 -19.59 -7.53 -5.83
N SER A 263 -18.59 -7.97 -5.10
CA SER A 263 -17.26 -8.29 -5.63
C SER A 263 -16.67 -9.52 -4.96
N THR A 264 -15.58 -10.04 -5.52
CA THR A 264 -14.88 -11.22 -5.01
C THR A 264 -13.43 -10.91 -4.68
N ILE A 265 -12.96 -11.38 -3.53
CA ILE A 265 -11.53 -11.35 -3.15
C ILE A 265 -11.12 -12.75 -2.73
N THR A 266 -10.05 -13.25 -3.32
CA THR A 266 -9.55 -14.61 -3.11
C THR A 266 -8.08 -14.60 -2.70
N ILE A 267 -7.75 -15.36 -1.66
CA ILE A 267 -6.38 -15.84 -1.45
C ILE A 267 -6.28 -17.15 -2.22
N ASP A 268 -5.37 -17.23 -3.19
CA ASP A 268 -5.26 -18.37 -4.10
C ASP A 268 -4.82 -19.64 -3.36
N SER A 269 -5.48 -20.75 -3.62
CA SER A 269 -5.17 -22.04 -3.00
C SER A 269 -3.77 -22.58 -3.35
N LYS A 270 -3.12 -22.04 -4.39
CA LYS A 270 -1.73 -22.32 -4.74
C LYS A 270 -0.72 -21.56 -3.88
N SER A 271 -1.16 -20.58 -3.09
CA SER A 271 -0.28 -19.84 -2.20
C SER A 271 0.26 -20.71 -1.08
N SER A 272 1.54 -20.59 -0.77
CA SER A 272 2.16 -21.28 0.37
C SER A 272 1.62 -20.82 1.74
N VAL A 273 0.91 -19.69 1.79
CA VAL A 273 0.29 -19.16 3.00
C VAL A 273 -1.23 -19.29 3.01
N TYR A 274 -1.81 -20.03 2.08
CA TYR A 274 -3.27 -20.21 1.95
C TYR A 274 -3.94 -20.64 3.26
N ASP A 275 -3.37 -21.64 3.95
CA ASP A 275 -3.91 -22.19 5.18
C ASP A 275 -3.59 -21.38 6.45
N SER A 276 -2.87 -20.27 6.32
CA SER A 276 -2.43 -19.45 7.47
C SER A 276 -2.76 -17.96 7.34
N ALA A 277 -2.91 -17.44 6.13
CA ALA A 277 -3.18 -16.03 5.90
C ALA A 277 -4.64 -15.66 6.22
N PRO A 278 -4.92 -14.71 7.14
CA PRO A 278 -6.25 -14.18 7.33
C PRO A 278 -6.72 -13.43 6.08
N MET A 279 -8.05 -13.38 5.86
CA MET A 279 -8.58 -12.54 4.77
C MET A 279 -8.31 -11.05 5.04
N PHE A 280 -8.57 -10.58 6.27
CA PHE A 280 -8.28 -9.21 6.70
C PHE A 280 -7.28 -9.20 7.84
N PHE A 281 -6.25 -8.35 7.73
CA PHE A 281 -5.32 -8.07 8.81
C PHE A 281 -5.24 -6.58 9.10
N ILE A 282 -5.46 -6.21 10.37
CA ILE A 282 -5.51 -4.82 10.83
C ILE A 282 -4.52 -4.63 11.97
N THR A 283 -3.62 -3.64 11.84
CA THR A 283 -2.58 -3.36 12.83
C THR A 283 -2.23 -1.87 12.87
N ASN A 284 -1.95 -1.37 14.05
CA ASN A 284 -1.50 0.01 14.33
C ASN A 284 -2.41 1.11 13.75
N THR A 285 -3.72 0.84 13.58
CA THR A 285 -4.65 1.80 12.97
C THR A 285 -6.07 1.62 13.50
N ASP A 286 -6.87 2.67 13.39
CA ASP A 286 -8.32 2.57 13.40
C ASP A 286 -8.78 2.19 12.00
N ALA A 287 -9.72 1.25 11.90
CA ALA A 287 -10.17 0.75 10.61
C ALA A 287 -11.70 0.69 10.52
N MET A 288 -12.22 1.08 9.36
CA MET A 288 -13.61 0.87 8.97
C MET A 288 -13.67 -0.05 7.76
N ILE A 289 -14.31 -1.20 7.90
CA ILE A 289 -14.46 -2.19 6.85
C ILE A 289 -15.96 -2.33 6.55
N ASN A 290 -16.36 -1.95 5.35
CA ASN A 290 -17.74 -2.02 4.88
C ASN A 290 -17.86 -3.08 3.79
N ILE A 291 -18.68 -4.09 4.02
CA ILE A 291 -18.87 -5.22 3.10
C ILE A 291 -20.36 -5.38 2.82
N ASP A 292 -20.73 -5.32 1.54
CA ASP A 292 -22.09 -5.57 1.06
C ASP A 292 -22.07 -6.57 -0.08
N SER A 293 -22.62 -7.76 0.14
CA SER A 293 -22.80 -8.78 -0.92
C SER A 293 -21.51 -9.22 -1.61
N CYS A 294 -20.41 -9.35 -0.86
CA CYS A 294 -19.11 -9.78 -1.40
C CYS A 294 -18.83 -11.27 -1.14
N THR A 295 -17.98 -11.88 -1.97
CA THR A 295 -17.50 -13.25 -1.81
C THR A 295 -16.03 -13.23 -1.41
N PHE A 296 -15.67 -14.00 -0.36
CA PHE A 296 -14.29 -14.16 0.10
C PHE A 296 -13.91 -15.64 0.10
N THR A 297 -12.72 -15.95 -0.47
CA THR A 297 -12.17 -17.31 -0.49
C THR A 297 -10.79 -17.30 0.16
N TYR A 298 -10.59 -18.16 1.16
CA TYR A 298 -9.34 -18.31 1.91
C TYR A 298 -9.34 -19.64 2.68
N GLY A 299 -8.16 -20.18 3.00
CA GLY A 299 -8.02 -21.50 3.65
C GLY A 299 -7.81 -21.48 5.16
N SER A 300 -7.33 -20.35 5.72
CA SER A 300 -6.96 -20.27 7.13
C SER A 300 -8.13 -20.35 8.11
N ASN A 301 -9.34 -20.24 7.65
CA ASN A 301 -10.54 -20.04 8.47
C ASN A 301 -10.49 -18.77 9.34
N ILE A 302 -9.58 -17.83 9.10
CA ILE A 302 -9.52 -16.55 9.81
C ILE A 302 -10.02 -15.46 8.85
N PHE A 303 -11.25 -14.99 9.12
CA PHE A 303 -11.82 -13.90 8.33
C PHE A 303 -11.15 -12.57 8.65
N LEU A 304 -10.99 -12.27 9.93
CA LEU A 304 -10.39 -11.03 10.39
C LEU A 304 -9.43 -11.28 11.56
N LYS A 305 -8.25 -10.69 11.47
CA LYS A 305 -7.28 -10.61 12.56
C LYS A 305 -6.98 -9.14 12.86
N ALA A 306 -7.27 -8.69 14.07
CA ALA A 306 -6.85 -7.40 14.61
C ALA A 306 -5.79 -7.64 15.68
N GLY A 307 -4.59 -7.05 15.50
CA GLY A 307 -3.49 -7.32 16.42
C GLY A 307 -2.28 -6.40 16.24
N GLY A 308 -1.55 -6.21 17.34
CA GLY A 308 -0.26 -5.54 17.34
C GLY A 308 0.84 -6.38 16.69
N THR A 309 1.89 -5.73 16.23
CA THR A 309 3.06 -6.38 15.64
C THR A 309 4.35 -5.77 16.16
N SER A 310 5.48 -6.45 15.92
CA SER A 310 6.81 -5.87 16.17
C SER A 310 7.30 -4.95 15.05
N LYS A 311 6.53 -4.80 13.96
CA LYS A 311 6.96 -4.12 12.74
C LYS A 311 6.49 -2.67 12.66
N TRP A 312 5.25 -2.40 13.12
CA TRP A 312 4.67 -1.06 13.05
C TRP A 312 4.14 -0.61 14.40
N GLY A 313 4.38 0.66 14.72
CA GLY A 313 3.98 1.26 15.99
C GLY A 313 4.80 0.77 17.18
N SER A 314 4.36 1.15 18.38
CA SER A 314 4.99 0.74 19.63
C SER A 314 4.31 -0.52 20.17
N THR A 315 5.08 -1.56 20.44
CA THR A 315 4.56 -2.80 21.01
C THR A 315 3.73 -2.51 22.26
N GLY A 316 2.54 -3.08 22.33
CA GLY A 316 1.60 -2.91 23.44
C GLY A 316 0.56 -1.79 23.22
N SER A 317 0.74 -0.94 22.22
CA SER A 317 -0.21 0.14 21.87
C SER A 317 -0.48 0.26 20.37
N ASN A 318 -0.09 -0.74 19.59
CA ASN A 318 -0.16 -0.78 18.14
C ASN A 318 -1.18 -1.81 17.60
N GLY A 319 -2.20 -2.12 18.36
CA GLY A 319 -3.31 -2.96 17.91
C GLY A 319 -4.17 -2.31 16.82
N GLY A 320 -5.06 -3.08 16.23
CA GLY A 320 -6.09 -2.62 15.32
C GLY A 320 -7.41 -2.34 16.06
N VAL A 321 -8.03 -1.18 15.85
CA VAL A 321 -9.40 -0.93 16.33
C VAL A 321 -10.35 -0.90 15.16
N VAL A 322 -11.16 -1.94 15.04
CA VAL A 322 -11.93 -2.22 13.82
C VAL A 322 -13.42 -1.99 14.04
N THR A 323 -14.05 -1.26 13.13
CA THR A 323 -15.49 -1.29 12.91
C THR A 323 -15.75 -2.06 11.61
N LEU A 324 -16.37 -3.24 11.75
CA LEU A 324 -16.75 -4.11 10.64
C LEU A 324 -18.25 -4.03 10.42
N ASN A 325 -18.67 -3.54 9.27
CA ASN A 325 -20.05 -3.46 8.86
C ASN A 325 -20.32 -4.52 7.79
N LEU A 326 -21.17 -5.49 8.10
CA LEU A 326 -21.58 -6.57 7.23
C LEU A 326 -23.04 -6.37 6.83
N LYS A 327 -23.28 -6.20 5.55
CA LYS A 327 -24.60 -6.04 4.96
C LYS A 327 -24.85 -7.09 3.88
N ASN A 328 -25.99 -7.78 3.93
CA ASN A 328 -26.33 -8.84 2.99
C ASN A 328 -25.18 -9.86 2.82
N GLN A 329 -24.49 -10.19 3.92
CA GLN A 329 -23.20 -10.87 3.87
C GLN A 329 -23.22 -12.18 4.66
N ASN A 330 -22.68 -13.24 4.06
CA ASN A 330 -22.42 -14.50 4.75
C ASN A 330 -20.90 -14.64 4.97
N VAL A 331 -20.50 -14.78 6.23
CA VAL A 331 -19.10 -14.97 6.62
C VAL A 331 -18.95 -16.35 7.25
N VAL A 332 -18.04 -17.17 6.71
CA VAL A 332 -17.61 -18.43 7.32
C VAL A 332 -16.16 -18.27 7.73
N GLY A 333 -15.89 -18.07 9.02
CA GLY A 333 -14.53 -17.86 9.53
C GLY A 333 -14.49 -17.23 10.92
N ASN A 334 -13.29 -17.18 11.47
CA ASN A 334 -13.03 -16.76 12.83
C ASN A 334 -12.56 -15.29 12.87
N PHE A 335 -12.86 -14.65 13.99
CA PHE A 335 -12.44 -13.28 14.30
C PHE A 335 -11.46 -13.32 15.45
N VAL A 336 -10.20 -13.00 15.17
CA VAL A 336 -9.10 -13.05 16.13
C VAL A 336 -8.74 -11.62 16.55
N VAL A 337 -8.73 -11.37 17.86
CA VAL A 337 -8.49 -10.03 18.43
C VAL A 337 -7.53 -10.18 19.60
N ASP A 338 -6.40 -9.50 19.58
CA ASP A 338 -5.43 -9.52 20.68
C ASP A 338 -5.75 -8.48 21.78
N GLU A 339 -4.97 -8.49 22.85
CA GLU A 339 -5.14 -7.63 24.02
C GLU A 339 -4.93 -6.14 23.77
N TYR A 340 -4.38 -5.76 22.63
CA TYR A 340 -4.14 -4.35 22.23
C TYR A 340 -5.18 -3.84 21.23
N SER A 341 -6.14 -4.68 20.85
CA SER A 341 -7.05 -4.45 19.73
C SER A 341 -8.52 -4.45 20.17
N GLY A 342 -9.33 -3.79 19.34
CA GLY A 342 -10.78 -3.77 19.49
C GLY A 342 -11.50 -4.15 18.20
N LEU A 343 -12.69 -4.75 18.35
CA LEU A 343 -13.54 -5.13 17.23
C LEU A 343 -15.00 -4.79 17.54
N THR A 344 -15.61 -4.00 16.67
CA THR A 344 -17.06 -3.81 16.63
C THR A 344 -17.59 -4.46 15.37
N ILE A 345 -18.50 -5.42 15.50
CA ILE A 345 -19.18 -6.09 14.40
C ILE A 345 -20.62 -5.58 14.33
N ASN A 346 -21.00 -5.04 13.18
CA ASN A 346 -22.38 -4.64 12.90
C ASN A 346 -22.94 -5.54 11.80
N LEU A 347 -24.04 -6.23 12.08
CA LEU A 347 -24.71 -7.15 11.17
C LEU A 347 -26.05 -6.58 10.71
N GLU A 348 -26.23 -6.45 9.39
CA GLU A 348 -27.48 -6.09 8.72
C GLU A 348 -27.82 -7.17 7.68
N ASN A 349 -28.89 -7.91 7.88
CA ASN A 349 -29.29 -9.02 6.99
C ASN A 349 -28.11 -9.96 6.66
N SER A 350 -27.34 -10.35 7.67
CA SER A 350 -26.06 -11.03 7.51
C SER A 350 -25.90 -12.23 8.42
N SER A 351 -25.01 -13.15 8.09
CA SER A 351 -24.69 -14.29 8.92
C SER A 351 -23.21 -14.48 9.16
N ILE A 352 -22.88 -14.94 10.37
CA ILE A 352 -21.53 -15.41 10.72
C ILE A 352 -21.63 -16.87 11.13
N GLN A 353 -20.73 -17.71 10.58
CA GLN A 353 -20.44 -19.05 11.05
C GLN A 353 -18.98 -19.16 11.43
N GLY A 354 -18.67 -19.18 12.74
CA GLY A 354 -17.26 -19.15 13.20
C GLY A 354 -17.13 -18.90 14.69
N THR A 355 -15.94 -18.48 15.10
CA THR A 355 -15.65 -18.04 16.46
C THR A 355 -15.39 -16.54 16.49
N ILE A 356 -15.73 -15.90 17.60
CA ILE A 356 -15.44 -14.49 17.84
C ILE A 356 -14.60 -14.40 19.10
N ASN A 357 -13.33 -13.95 18.97
CA ASN A 357 -12.40 -13.77 20.09
C ASN A 357 -12.32 -15.01 20.98
N SER A 358 -12.06 -16.19 20.41
CA SER A 358 -12.06 -17.50 21.11
C SER A 358 -11.12 -17.57 22.29
N GLU A 359 -10.01 -16.84 22.25
CA GLU A 359 -9.01 -16.78 23.31
C GLU A 359 -9.35 -15.79 24.43
N LYS A 360 -10.45 -15.03 24.29
CA LYS A 360 -10.89 -14.02 25.26
C LYS A 360 -9.81 -12.94 25.53
N THR A 361 -9.03 -12.61 24.51
CA THR A 361 -7.90 -11.65 24.60
C THR A 361 -8.28 -10.24 24.24
N GLY A 362 -9.15 -10.03 23.25
CA GLY A 362 -9.52 -8.71 22.73
C GLY A 362 -9.85 -7.70 23.84
N ALA A 363 -9.28 -6.50 23.77
CA ALA A 363 -9.54 -5.47 24.78
C ALA A 363 -11.01 -5.06 24.79
N LYS A 364 -11.59 -4.93 23.60
CA LYS A 364 -13.01 -4.58 23.41
C LYS A 364 -13.60 -5.34 22.23
N VAL A 365 -14.69 -6.08 22.46
CA VAL A 365 -15.41 -6.80 21.40
C VAL A 365 -16.89 -6.51 21.52
N VAL A 366 -17.43 -5.74 20.59
CA VAL A 366 -18.84 -5.31 20.54
C VAL A 366 -19.53 -5.98 19.37
N ILE A 367 -20.72 -6.52 19.60
CA ILE A 367 -21.50 -7.19 18.56
C ILE A 367 -22.89 -6.55 18.51
N ASN A 368 -23.24 -5.98 17.36
CA ASN A 368 -24.56 -5.44 17.07
C ASN A 368 -25.22 -6.31 15.99
N ILE A 369 -26.36 -6.89 16.31
CA ILE A 369 -27.06 -7.85 15.44
C ILE A 369 -28.48 -7.33 15.22
N ASP A 370 -28.91 -7.16 13.97
CA ASP A 370 -30.30 -6.85 13.65
C ASP A 370 -31.17 -8.11 13.76
N GLU A 371 -32.50 -7.95 13.61
CA GLU A 371 -33.45 -9.05 13.72
C GLU A 371 -33.33 -10.13 12.64
N SER A 372 -32.76 -9.77 11.49
CA SER A 372 -32.63 -10.65 10.31
C SER A 372 -31.30 -11.41 10.29
N SER A 373 -30.34 -10.98 11.08
CA SER A 373 -28.99 -11.55 11.10
C SER A 373 -28.85 -12.71 12.08
N THR A 374 -27.87 -13.59 11.82
CA THR A 374 -27.62 -14.79 12.63
C THR A 374 -26.15 -14.99 12.93
N ILE A 375 -25.82 -15.56 14.10
CA ILE A 375 -24.49 -16.05 14.43
C ILE A 375 -24.60 -17.53 14.79
N THR A 376 -23.83 -18.37 14.09
CA THR A 376 -23.66 -19.79 14.39
C THR A 376 -22.25 -20.04 14.87
N LEU A 377 -22.10 -20.44 16.14
CA LEU A 377 -20.79 -20.69 16.72
C LEU A 377 -20.21 -22.04 16.28
N THR A 378 -18.93 -22.05 15.98
CA THR A 378 -18.14 -23.27 15.71
C THR A 378 -17.11 -23.55 16.81
N GLY A 379 -17.05 -22.72 17.85
CA GLY A 379 -16.21 -22.85 19.03
C GLY A 379 -16.61 -21.79 20.08
N ASN A 380 -15.94 -21.86 21.23
CA ASN A 380 -16.15 -20.86 22.28
C ASN A 380 -15.89 -19.45 21.73
N SER A 381 -16.72 -18.51 22.17
CA SER A 381 -16.66 -17.13 21.70
C SER A 381 -16.97 -16.17 22.86
N TYR A 382 -16.27 -15.02 22.83
CA TYR A 382 -16.37 -14.06 23.92
C TYR A 382 -16.51 -12.63 23.41
N TYR A 383 -17.29 -11.83 24.12
CA TYR A 383 -17.57 -10.43 23.78
C TYR A 383 -17.59 -9.55 25.02
N THR A 384 -17.38 -8.24 24.87
CA THR A 384 -17.53 -7.28 25.97
C THR A 384 -18.95 -6.72 26.03
N SER A 385 -19.60 -6.54 24.89
CA SER A 385 -20.96 -6.04 24.78
C SER A 385 -21.68 -6.62 23.57
N ILE A 386 -22.97 -6.88 23.73
CA ILE A 386 -23.84 -7.33 22.64
C ILE A 386 -25.17 -6.54 22.67
N ASN A 387 -25.57 -6.07 21.49
CA ASN A 387 -26.87 -5.50 21.23
C ASN A 387 -27.57 -6.37 20.18
N ASN A 388 -28.55 -7.12 20.62
CA ASN A 388 -29.29 -8.07 19.77
C ASN A 388 -30.69 -7.55 19.47
N GLY A 389 -31.06 -7.42 18.21
CA GLY A 389 -32.37 -7.04 17.75
C GLY A 389 -33.45 -8.04 18.17
N LYS A 390 -33.12 -9.34 18.30
CA LYS A 390 -34.02 -10.35 18.85
C LYS A 390 -33.84 -10.51 20.35
N SER A 391 -34.85 -10.13 21.11
CA SER A 391 -34.83 -10.19 22.57
C SER A 391 -34.78 -11.62 23.14
N ASP A 392 -35.25 -12.63 22.40
CA ASP A 392 -35.19 -14.04 22.77
C ASP A 392 -33.86 -14.72 22.49
N GLY A 393 -32.93 -14.03 21.79
CA GLY A 393 -31.63 -14.55 21.43
C GLY A 393 -31.62 -15.71 20.41
N SER A 394 -32.77 -15.99 19.78
CA SER A 394 -32.95 -17.16 18.90
C SER A 394 -32.08 -17.11 17.63
N ASN A 395 -31.54 -15.95 17.31
CA ASN A 395 -30.61 -15.74 16.19
C ASN A 395 -29.13 -16.03 16.53
N ILE A 396 -28.85 -16.49 17.76
CA ILE A 396 -27.52 -16.92 18.17
C ILE A 396 -27.55 -18.43 18.43
N ILE A 397 -26.97 -19.20 17.51
CA ILE A 397 -26.92 -20.66 17.56
C ILE A 397 -25.59 -21.08 18.18
N LYS A 398 -25.66 -21.36 19.50
CA LYS A 398 -24.48 -21.67 20.31
C LYS A 398 -24.00 -23.12 20.18
N GLY A 399 -24.94 -24.06 19.97
CA GLY A 399 -24.65 -25.49 20.10
C GLY A 399 -24.17 -25.84 21.51
N SER A 400 -23.04 -26.52 21.63
CA SER A 400 -22.39 -26.86 22.91
C SER A 400 -21.33 -25.83 23.33
N TYR A 401 -21.18 -24.73 22.62
CA TYR A 401 -20.10 -23.77 22.84
C TYR A 401 -20.50 -22.66 23.81
N THR A 402 -19.53 -22.09 24.47
CA THR A 402 -19.63 -20.94 25.33
C THR A 402 -19.81 -19.66 24.49
N PHE A 403 -20.72 -18.79 24.89
CA PHE A 403 -20.88 -17.45 24.33
C PHE A 403 -21.16 -16.49 25.50
N ASP A 404 -20.10 -15.97 26.09
CA ASP A 404 -20.15 -15.23 27.33
C ASP A 404 -19.51 -13.85 27.23
N SER A 405 -19.99 -12.92 28.04
CA SER A 405 -19.39 -11.62 28.19
C SER A 405 -18.17 -11.65 29.12
N TYR A 406 -17.31 -10.67 28.97
CA TYR A 406 -16.20 -10.36 29.86
C TYR A 406 -16.05 -8.84 30.00
N GLU A 407 -15.29 -8.41 30.98
CA GLU A 407 -15.04 -6.99 31.23
C GLU A 407 -14.15 -6.40 30.14
N GLU A 408 -14.54 -5.27 29.54
CA GLU A 408 -13.73 -4.56 28.57
C GLU A 408 -12.49 -3.94 29.24
N LYS A 409 -11.43 -3.77 28.46
CA LYS A 409 -10.20 -3.11 28.86
C LYS A 409 -9.99 -1.86 28.00
N ASP A 410 -9.33 -0.88 28.55
CA ASP A 410 -8.90 0.29 27.76
C ASP A 410 -7.89 -0.15 26.69
N ILE A 411 -8.05 0.40 25.50
CA ILE A 411 -7.10 0.22 24.41
C ILE A 411 -6.08 1.35 24.53
N GLU A 412 -4.87 1.01 24.97
CA GLU A 412 -3.79 1.97 24.99
C GLU A 412 -3.41 2.39 23.56
N ARG A 413 -3.53 3.66 23.27
CA ARG A 413 -3.01 4.27 22.06
C ARG A 413 -1.81 5.12 22.42
N PRO A 414 -0.75 5.21 21.60
CA PRO A 414 0.28 6.21 21.80
C PRO A 414 -0.43 7.56 21.93
N SER A 415 -0.19 8.27 23.05
CA SER A 415 -0.73 9.63 23.23
C SER A 415 -0.29 10.46 22.03
N GLY A 416 -1.25 10.76 21.15
CA GLY A 416 -1.05 11.22 19.78
C GLY A 416 -0.01 12.31 19.64
N ASN A 417 1.01 12.01 18.93
CA ASN A 417 1.67 12.91 18.02
C ASN A 417 1.95 12.13 16.72
N GLY A 418 0.89 11.68 16.08
CA GLY A 418 0.90 11.31 14.68
C GLY A 418 0.82 12.56 13.81
N GLY A 419 1.77 13.40 13.95
CA GLY A 419 2.01 14.61 13.22
C GLY A 419 3.37 15.06 13.66
N GLY A 420 4.41 14.27 13.39
CA GLY A 420 5.76 14.74 13.42
C GLY A 420 5.82 15.94 12.49
N ASN A 421 5.81 17.17 13.04
CA ASN A 421 6.34 18.29 12.28
C ASN A 421 7.67 17.79 11.69
N PRO A 422 7.91 17.92 10.39
CA PRO A 422 9.27 17.82 9.91
C PRO A 422 10.08 18.79 10.77
N PRO A 423 11.29 18.43 11.22
CA PRO A 423 12.08 19.32 12.03
C PRO A 423 12.12 20.65 11.29
N SER A 424 11.58 21.69 11.92
CA SER A 424 11.67 23.05 11.42
C SER A 424 13.16 23.28 11.19
N GLY A 425 13.54 23.49 9.92
CA GLY A 425 14.91 23.79 9.56
C GLY A 425 15.41 24.91 10.43
N GLY A 426 16.19 24.55 11.45
CA GLY A 426 17.00 25.48 12.15
C GLY A 426 17.95 26.08 11.12
N SER A 427 17.87 27.38 10.91
CA SER A 427 18.88 28.14 10.22
C SER A 427 20.18 28.05 11.02
N GLY A 428 20.89 26.94 10.86
CA GLY A 428 22.28 26.78 11.26
C GLY A 428 23.13 26.99 10.02
N ASN A 429 23.89 28.07 10.01
CA ASN A 429 24.91 28.26 9.00
C ASN A 429 25.78 27.01 8.89
N PRO A 430 26.13 26.57 7.66
CA PRO A 430 27.08 25.48 7.50
C PRO A 430 28.41 25.86 8.15
N PRO A 431 29.11 24.94 8.85
CA PRO A 431 30.42 25.21 9.39
C PRO A 431 31.41 25.50 8.24
N GLU A 432 32.19 26.58 8.39
CA GLU A 432 33.26 26.91 7.48
C GLU A 432 34.26 25.75 7.35
N PRO A 433 34.80 25.48 6.15
CA PRO A 433 35.85 24.47 5.95
C PRO A 433 37.10 24.90 6.68
N PRO A 434 37.87 24.01 7.32
CA PRO A 434 39.11 24.35 7.96
C PRO A 434 40.14 24.82 6.92
N SER A 435 40.72 25.97 7.18
CA SER A 435 41.81 26.59 6.42
C SER A 435 43.03 25.68 6.29
N GLY A 436 43.55 25.57 5.07
CA GLY A 436 44.64 24.71 4.71
C GLY A 436 45.95 24.97 5.45
N GLY A 437 46.60 23.89 5.81
CA GLY A 437 48.03 23.83 6.15
C GLY A 437 48.80 23.22 5.00
N SER A 438 49.67 24.00 4.42
CA SER A 438 50.63 23.61 3.40
C SER A 438 51.69 22.67 3.96
N GLY A 439 51.96 21.54 3.30
CA GLY A 439 53.10 20.68 3.59
C GLY A 439 53.44 19.85 2.35
N ASN A 440 54.57 20.17 1.75
CA ASN A 440 55.15 19.52 0.58
C ASN A 440 55.60 18.07 0.83
N PRO A 441 55.72 17.24 -0.23
CA PRO A 441 56.11 15.84 -0.17
C PRO A 441 57.63 15.59 -0.22
N PRO A 442 58.12 14.42 0.15
CA PRO A 442 59.22 13.76 -0.58
C PRO A 442 58.88 12.34 -1.00
N GLY A 443 59.09 11.98 -2.27
CA GLY A 443 60.32 11.42 -2.75
C GLY A 443 60.22 9.91 -2.96
N SER A 444 60.32 9.54 -4.23
CA SER A 444 60.42 8.26 -4.91
C SER A 444 61.41 7.23 -4.33
N SER A 445 61.11 5.91 -4.52
CA SER A 445 62.03 4.94 -5.12
C SER A 445 61.36 3.54 -5.15
N ASN A 446 61.12 3.02 -6.31
CA ASN A 446 61.76 2.01 -7.11
C ASN A 446 61.80 0.56 -6.61
N GLU A 447 61.31 -0.30 -7.50
CA GLU A 447 61.79 -1.60 -7.97
C GLU A 447 61.43 -2.87 -7.19
N GLY A 448 60.97 -3.86 -7.97
CA GLY A 448 61.20 -5.26 -7.74
C GLY A 448 60.10 -6.25 -8.12
N ASN A 449 59.98 -6.57 -9.40
CA ASN A 449 59.48 -7.86 -9.89
C ASN A 449 60.67 -8.83 -9.95
N PRO A 450 60.62 -10.18 -9.86
CA PRO A 450 59.77 -11.05 -10.67
C PRO A 450 59.48 -12.51 -10.15
N THR A 451 58.53 -13.10 -10.89
CA THR A 451 58.51 -14.49 -11.40
C THR A 451 58.13 -15.72 -10.58
N LYS A 452 57.15 -16.45 -11.17
CA LYS A 452 56.97 -17.92 -11.42
C LYS A 452 56.81 -18.86 -10.22
N SER A 453 55.91 -19.78 -10.20
CA SER A 453 55.45 -20.81 -11.12
C SER A 453 54.47 -21.79 -10.43
N SER A 454 53.47 -22.22 -11.18
CA SER A 454 53.00 -23.57 -11.48
C SER A 454 52.31 -24.46 -10.42
N SER A 455 51.22 -24.98 -10.93
CA SER A 455 50.61 -26.31 -10.80
C SER A 455 49.69 -26.60 -9.63
N GLY A 456 48.41 -26.83 -9.93
CA GLY A 456 47.88 -28.15 -10.02
C GLY A 456 46.57 -28.37 -9.24
N ASN A 457 45.54 -28.68 -9.99
CA ASN A 457 44.43 -29.60 -9.71
C ASN A 457 43.24 -29.17 -8.85
N SER A 458 42.17 -28.90 -9.57
CA SER A 458 40.83 -29.59 -9.66
C SER A 458 40.05 -29.88 -8.39
N THR A 459 38.81 -29.50 -8.54
CA THR A 459 37.53 -30.05 -8.08
C THR A 459 36.86 -29.39 -6.89
N GLU A 460 35.57 -29.16 -7.12
CA GLU A 460 34.50 -28.83 -6.18
C GLU A 460 34.27 -27.35 -5.82
N GLU A 461 33.54 -26.65 -6.71
CA GLU A 461 32.70 -25.52 -6.32
C GLU A 461 31.38 -25.54 -7.09
N SER A 462 30.38 -26.18 -6.49
CA SER A 462 28.97 -25.91 -6.83
C SER A 462 28.18 -26.02 -5.52
N SER A 463 27.93 -24.90 -4.87
CA SER A 463 26.81 -24.69 -3.92
C SER A 463 26.99 -23.51 -2.94
N LYS A 464 27.44 -22.35 -3.41
CA LYS A 464 27.55 -21.17 -2.53
C LYS A 464 26.97 -19.85 -3.08
N ASN A 465 26.34 -19.86 -4.24
CA ASN A 465 25.85 -18.61 -4.82
C ASN A 465 24.38 -18.23 -4.54
N GLU A 466 23.57 -19.12 -3.94
CA GLU A 466 22.16 -18.78 -3.61
C GLU A 466 21.97 -18.03 -2.29
N ALA A 467 22.93 -18.10 -1.37
CA ALA A 467 22.81 -17.45 -0.07
C ALA A 467 23.22 -15.97 -0.02
N LYS A 468 23.85 -15.45 -1.09
CA LYS A 468 24.35 -14.07 -1.10
C LYS A 468 23.31 -13.06 -1.61
N GLY A 469 22.46 -13.46 -2.56
CA GLY A 469 21.40 -12.60 -3.09
C GLY A 469 20.31 -12.25 -2.06
N ASN A 470 20.05 -13.17 -1.14
CA ASN A 470 18.99 -12.99 -0.14
C ASN A 470 19.42 -12.11 1.05
N LYS A 471 20.73 -12.01 1.34
CA LYS A 471 21.24 -11.15 2.41
C LYS A 471 21.33 -9.67 2.01
N ASP A 472 21.51 -9.40 0.74
CA ASP A 472 21.59 -8.02 0.24
C ASP A 472 20.20 -7.41 0.04
N PHE A 473 19.19 -8.24 -0.27
CA PHE A 473 17.78 -7.83 -0.31
C PHE A 473 17.22 -7.49 1.07
N ILE A 474 17.55 -8.30 2.08
CA ILE A 474 17.17 -8.04 3.49
C ILE A 474 17.87 -6.80 4.04
N LYS A 475 19.12 -6.54 3.63
CA LYS A 475 19.82 -5.31 4.01
C LYS A 475 19.26 -4.06 3.33
N MET A 476 18.67 -4.18 2.14
CA MET A 476 18.04 -3.05 1.45
C MET A 476 16.72 -2.66 2.11
N ILE A 477 15.90 -3.63 2.56
CA ILE A 477 14.67 -3.35 3.30
C ILE A 477 14.99 -2.83 4.72
N LEU A 478 16.00 -3.37 5.41
CA LEU A 478 16.45 -2.83 6.69
C LEU A 478 17.23 -1.51 6.54
N GLY A 479 17.93 -1.29 5.44
CA GLY A 479 18.66 -0.05 5.16
C GLY A 479 17.72 1.13 4.94
N LEU A 480 16.58 0.93 4.28
CA LEU A 480 15.54 1.96 4.13
C LEU A 480 14.87 2.32 5.48
N MET A 481 14.86 1.38 6.46
CA MET A 481 14.32 1.63 7.80
C MET A 481 15.33 2.25 8.77
N ILE A 482 16.64 2.14 8.53
CA ILE A 482 17.69 2.65 9.44
C ILE A 482 18.12 4.09 9.08
N VAL A 483 17.93 4.53 7.84
CA VAL A 483 18.24 5.92 7.43
C VAL A 483 17.15 6.91 7.90
N LEU A 484 15.98 6.43 8.35
CA LEU A 484 14.89 7.26 8.89
C LEU A 484 14.88 7.35 10.43
N VAL A 485 15.91 6.85 11.14
CA VAL A 485 16.03 6.88 12.61
C VAL A 485 17.31 7.60 13.09
N LEU A 486 17.99 8.33 12.22
CA LEU A 486 19.07 9.23 12.66
C LEU A 486 18.82 10.66 12.20
#